data_575943ea0c099a02d780c9d1183458e2
#
_entry.id   575943ea0c099a02d780c9d1183458e2
#
_cell.length_a   1.000
_cell.length_b   1.000
_cell.length_c   1.000
_cell.angle_alpha   90.00
_cell.angle_beta   90.00
_cell.angle_gamma   90.00
#
_symmetry.space_group_name_H-M   'P 1'
#
loop_
_entity.id
_entity.type
_entity.pdbx_description
1 polymer ?
#
loop_
_entity_poly.entity_id
_entity_poly.type
_entity_poly.pdbx_seq_one_letter_code
_entity_poly.pdbx_strand_id
1 'polypeptide(L)'
;YTQVDVLGFEFEMGLTPQFIQELKEKGVSITLKYIPKDVFDKRAVEKGQVKFFDVAYLNTKEKINGKSITIELTDFVTHYTQDDIEELQQSMKAGSKVVIEDGQIIKVEKDKNGIITKTILTKDWHDWIDYWAIDFNYEDKKEIIKIKNESGETEEQWTGNYLFENEWQSFRTKKNPTLEFTSIAYEYKKAGKYKVMVKVVDILGIDTSKIIEVHIK
;
A
#
# COMPACT_ATOMS: atom_id res chain seq x y z
N TYR A 1 -5.52 -25.79 -1.14
CA TYR A 1 -5.41 -24.56 -1.94
C TYR A 1 -4.17 -23.81 -1.46
N THR A 2 -3.30 -23.41 -2.38
CA THR A 2 -2.07 -22.67 -2.11
C THR A 2 -2.25 -21.17 -2.35
N GLN A 3 -3.32 -20.77 -3.03
CA GLN A 3 -3.65 -19.39 -3.33
C GLN A 3 -5.16 -19.17 -3.18
N VAL A 4 -5.53 -18.04 -2.54
CA VAL A 4 -6.93 -17.63 -2.33
C VAL A 4 -7.05 -16.15 -2.69
N ASP A 5 -7.93 -15.83 -3.64
CA ASP A 5 -8.32 -14.45 -3.94
C ASP A 5 -9.57 -14.11 -3.11
N VAL A 6 -9.47 -13.09 -2.28
CA VAL A 6 -10.58 -12.55 -1.49
C VAL A 6 -11.16 -11.36 -2.23
N LEU A 7 -12.41 -11.48 -2.67
CA LEU A 7 -13.10 -10.45 -3.44
C LEU A 7 -13.99 -9.63 -2.50
N GLY A 8 -13.88 -8.31 -2.54
CA GLY A 8 -14.69 -7.39 -1.74
C GLY A 8 -15.02 -6.12 -2.50
N PHE A 9 -16.16 -5.49 -2.17
CA PHE A 9 -16.50 -4.15 -2.65
C PHE A 9 -15.75 -3.08 -1.87
N GLU A 10 -15.45 -3.38 -0.60
CA GLU A 10 -14.68 -2.56 0.31
C GLU A 10 -13.84 -3.47 1.18
N PHE A 11 -12.68 -3.00 1.61
CA PHE A 11 -11.83 -3.66 2.57
C PHE A 11 -11.56 -2.72 3.74
N GLU A 12 -11.62 -3.27 4.96
CA GLU A 12 -11.24 -2.52 6.14
C GLU A 12 -9.76 -2.13 6.06
N MET A 13 -9.49 -0.85 6.30
CA MET A 13 -8.12 -0.33 6.39
C MET A 13 -7.46 -0.94 7.63
N GLY A 14 -6.46 -1.79 7.43
CA GLY A 14 -5.75 -2.42 8.53
C GLY A 14 -5.61 -3.93 8.47
N LEU A 15 -5.97 -4.58 7.35
CA LEU A 15 -5.51 -5.93 7.09
C LEU A 15 -3.97 -5.89 7.08
N THR A 16 -3.39 -6.23 8.23
CA THR A 16 -1.97 -6.02 8.47
C THR A 16 -1.13 -6.89 7.54
N PRO A 17 -0.04 -6.36 6.97
CA PRO A 17 0.91 -7.16 6.18
C PRO A 17 1.39 -8.41 6.94
N GLN A 18 1.46 -8.35 8.27
CA GLN A 18 1.81 -9.46 9.14
C GLN A 18 0.82 -10.62 9.00
N PHE A 19 -0.49 -10.35 9.03
CA PHE A 19 -1.50 -11.39 8.89
C PHE A 19 -1.42 -12.11 7.53
N ILE A 20 -1.21 -11.34 6.45
CA ILE A 20 -1.03 -11.91 5.10
C ILE A 20 0.26 -12.74 5.03
N GLN A 21 1.33 -12.26 5.68
CA GLN A 21 2.60 -12.97 5.74
C GLN A 21 2.50 -14.27 6.55
N GLU A 22 1.83 -14.26 7.71
CA GLU A 22 1.60 -15.48 8.52
C GLU A 22 0.86 -16.56 7.74
N LEU A 23 -0.14 -16.17 6.95
CA LEU A 23 -0.87 -17.12 6.11
C LEU A 23 0.01 -17.66 4.99
N LYS A 24 0.87 -16.84 4.41
CA LYS A 24 1.84 -17.27 3.41
C LYS A 24 2.86 -18.26 3.98
N GLU A 25 3.32 -18.05 5.22
CA GLU A 25 4.20 -19.00 5.92
C GLU A 25 3.52 -20.34 6.22
N LYS A 26 2.21 -20.32 6.41
CA LYS A 26 1.36 -21.53 6.48
C LYS A 26 1.05 -22.16 5.13
N GLY A 27 1.66 -21.65 4.04
CA GLY A 27 1.49 -22.15 2.69
C GLY A 27 0.25 -21.66 1.95
N VAL A 28 -0.42 -20.60 2.46
CA VAL A 28 -1.59 -19.99 1.82
C VAL A 28 -1.26 -18.57 1.41
N SER A 29 -1.25 -18.30 0.11
CA SER A 29 -1.15 -16.95 -0.45
C SER A 29 -2.53 -16.33 -0.56
N ILE A 30 -2.74 -15.17 0.05
CA ILE A 30 -4.00 -14.40 -0.04
C ILE A 30 -3.75 -13.14 -0.86
N THR A 31 -4.62 -12.90 -1.84
CA THR A 31 -4.66 -11.65 -2.62
C THR A 31 -6.03 -11.00 -2.43
N LEU A 32 -6.03 -9.72 -2.04
CA LEU A 32 -7.26 -8.94 -1.91
C LEU A 32 -7.55 -8.28 -3.26
N LYS A 33 -8.77 -8.48 -3.78
CA LYS A 33 -9.19 -7.89 -5.05
C LYS A 33 -10.48 -7.12 -4.91
N TYR A 34 -10.52 -5.96 -5.54
CA TYR A 34 -11.70 -5.11 -5.58
C TYR A 34 -12.72 -5.62 -6.60
N ILE A 35 -13.98 -5.63 -6.21
CA ILE A 35 -15.10 -5.96 -7.11
C ILE A 35 -15.57 -4.65 -7.76
N PRO A 36 -15.33 -4.44 -9.07
CA PRO A 36 -15.77 -3.23 -9.75
C PRO A 36 -17.28 -3.17 -9.89
N LYS A 37 -17.84 -1.95 -9.96
CA LYS A 37 -19.28 -1.72 -10.15
C LYS A 37 -19.81 -2.37 -11.44
N ASP A 38 -18.95 -2.58 -12.44
CA ASP A 38 -19.28 -3.23 -13.72
C ASP A 38 -19.82 -4.66 -13.55
N VAL A 39 -19.62 -5.29 -12.38
CA VAL A 39 -20.20 -6.59 -12.06
C VAL A 39 -21.75 -6.56 -12.12
N PHE A 40 -22.36 -5.40 -11.91
CA PHE A 40 -23.80 -5.21 -11.96
C PHE A 40 -24.31 -4.86 -13.39
N ASP A 41 -23.44 -4.54 -14.33
CA ASP A 41 -23.80 -4.36 -15.74
C ASP A 41 -23.85 -5.73 -16.43
N LYS A 42 -25.08 -6.19 -16.71
CA LYS A 42 -25.31 -7.46 -17.39
C LYS A 42 -24.54 -7.60 -18.71
N ARG A 43 -24.40 -6.51 -19.47
CA ARG A 43 -23.68 -6.50 -20.75
C ARG A 43 -22.18 -6.63 -20.57
N ALA A 44 -21.62 -6.00 -19.52
CA ALA A 44 -20.21 -6.11 -19.18
C ALA A 44 -19.87 -7.55 -18.73
N VAL A 45 -20.73 -8.16 -17.91
CA VAL A 45 -20.60 -9.57 -17.48
C VAL A 45 -20.69 -10.52 -18.66
N GLU A 46 -21.71 -10.40 -19.51
CA GLU A 46 -21.91 -11.27 -20.70
C GLU A 46 -20.74 -11.17 -21.70
N LYS A 47 -20.09 -10.03 -21.78
CA LYS A 47 -18.91 -9.81 -22.66
C LYS A 47 -17.59 -10.18 -21.99
N GLY A 48 -17.58 -10.60 -20.73
CA GLY A 48 -16.36 -10.90 -19.98
C GLY A 48 -15.45 -9.67 -19.77
N GLN A 49 -16.03 -8.48 -19.69
CA GLN A 49 -15.28 -7.22 -19.54
C GLN A 49 -15.02 -6.87 -18.07
N VAL A 50 -15.67 -7.55 -17.13
CA VAL A 50 -15.46 -7.33 -15.69
C VAL A 50 -14.07 -7.81 -15.30
N LYS A 51 -13.26 -6.91 -14.75
CA LYS A 51 -11.91 -7.21 -14.24
C LYS A 51 -11.86 -6.90 -12.75
N PHE A 52 -11.27 -7.83 -11.99
CA PHE A 52 -10.99 -7.62 -10.57
C PHE A 52 -9.57 -7.05 -10.42
N PHE A 53 -9.44 -5.99 -9.65
CA PHE A 53 -8.18 -5.29 -9.46
C PHE A 53 -7.64 -5.52 -8.06
N ASP A 54 -6.31 -5.59 -7.91
CA ASP A 54 -5.67 -5.62 -6.61
C ASP A 54 -5.97 -4.31 -5.86
N VAL A 55 -6.26 -4.40 -4.54
CA VAL A 55 -6.63 -3.23 -3.72
C VAL A 55 -5.49 -2.22 -3.65
N ALA A 56 -4.28 -2.71 -3.44
CA ALA A 56 -3.06 -1.92 -3.55
C ALA A 56 -1.92 -2.83 -3.99
N TYR A 57 -1.02 -2.31 -4.77
CA TYR A 57 0.12 -3.04 -5.32
C TYR A 57 1.38 -2.21 -5.18
N LEU A 58 2.43 -2.84 -4.66
CA LEU A 58 3.74 -2.25 -4.45
C LEU A 58 4.80 -3.12 -5.14
N ASN A 59 5.53 -2.56 -6.10
CA ASN A 59 6.61 -3.25 -6.77
C ASN A 59 7.97 -2.66 -6.42
N THR A 60 8.93 -3.55 -6.21
CA THR A 60 10.28 -3.20 -5.81
C THR A 60 11.29 -4.04 -6.58
N LYS A 61 12.48 -3.51 -6.74
CA LYS A 61 13.62 -4.21 -7.31
C LYS A 61 14.79 -4.13 -6.34
N GLU A 62 15.32 -5.29 -5.99
CA GLU A 62 16.47 -5.42 -5.10
C GLU A 62 17.77 -5.48 -5.93
N LYS A 63 18.79 -4.74 -5.49
CA LYS A 63 20.16 -4.81 -6.04
C LYS A 63 21.10 -5.22 -4.91
N ILE A 64 21.61 -6.45 -4.97
CA ILE A 64 22.56 -6.98 -3.99
C ILE A 64 23.96 -6.95 -4.55
N ASN A 65 24.88 -6.36 -3.81
CA ASN A 65 26.31 -6.32 -4.13
C ASN A 65 27.14 -6.75 -2.91
N GLY A 66 27.58 -8.00 -2.91
CA GLY A 66 28.24 -8.61 -1.75
C GLY A 66 27.31 -8.62 -0.53
N LYS A 67 27.68 -7.90 0.52
CA LYS A 67 26.87 -7.75 1.74
C LYS A 67 25.95 -6.53 1.73
N SER A 68 25.95 -5.73 0.67
CA SER A 68 25.11 -4.54 0.58
C SER A 68 23.88 -4.79 -0.25
N ILE A 69 22.77 -4.17 0.14
CA ILE A 69 21.51 -4.15 -0.59
C ILE A 69 21.04 -2.72 -0.83
N THR A 70 20.44 -2.50 -1.97
CA THR A 70 19.71 -1.27 -2.33
C THR A 70 18.34 -1.67 -2.84
N ILE A 71 17.31 -1.00 -2.37
CA ILE A 71 15.93 -1.21 -2.80
C ILE A 71 15.49 -0.05 -3.70
N GLU A 72 14.95 -0.39 -4.86
CA GLU A 72 14.35 0.55 -5.80
C GLU A 72 12.83 0.31 -5.81
N LEU A 73 12.06 1.37 -5.56
CA LEU A 73 10.62 1.37 -5.74
C LEU A 73 10.32 1.58 -7.22
N THR A 74 9.63 0.64 -7.85
CA THR A 74 9.46 0.62 -9.32
C THR A 74 8.03 0.85 -9.76
N ASP A 75 7.05 0.60 -8.90
CA ASP A 75 5.64 0.82 -9.19
C ASP A 75 4.79 0.84 -7.91
N PHE A 76 3.71 1.61 -7.92
CA PHE A 76 2.71 1.65 -6.88
C PHE A 76 1.34 1.93 -7.50
N VAL A 77 0.37 1.10 -7.20
CA VAL A 77 -1.00 1.24 -7.70
C VAL A 77 -1.97 1.11 -6.54
N THR A 78 -2.99 1.93 -6.54
CA THR A 78 -4.11 1.88 -5.60
C THR A 78 -5.42 2.08 -6.36
N HIS A 79 -6.47 1.37 -5.97
CA HIS A 79 -7.79 1.42 -6.61
C HIS A 79 -8.85 1.94 -5.62
N TYR A 80 -8.59 3.09 -5.01
CA TYR A 80 -9.59 3.72 -4.16
C TYR A 80 -10.68 4.37 -5.01
N THR A 81 -11.93 4.17 -4.60
CA THR A 81 -13.09 4.91 -5.10
C THR A 81 -13.88 5.39 -3.91
N GLN A 82 -14.00 6.70 -3.73
CA GLN A 82 -14.74 7.33 -2.62
C GLN A 82 -15.96 8.08 -3.10
N ASP A 83 -15.94 8.58 -4.33
CA ASP A 83 -16.94 9.49 -4.86
C ASP A 83 -17.44 9.02 -6.22
N ASP A 84 -18.70 9.31 -6.51
CA ASP A 84 -19.29 9.18 -7.84
C ASP A 84 -19.26 10.55 -8.51
N ILE A 85 -18.42 10.69 -9.55
CA ILE A 85 -18.28 11.98 -10.27
C ILE A 85 -19.58 12.37 -10.94
N GLU A 86 -20.38 11.42 -11.43
CA GLU A 86 -21.64 11.75 -12.13
C GLU A 86 -22.66 12.34 -11.16
N GLU A 87 -22.81 11.77 -9.97
CA GLU A 87 -23.67 12.30 -8.92
C GLU A 87 -23.18 13.68 -8.46
N LEU A 88 -21.85 13.82 -8.27
CA LEU A 88 -21.25 15.09 -7.89
C LEU A 88 -21.52 16.20 -8.92
N GLN A 89 -21.39 15.93 -10.21
CA GLN A 89 -21.61 16.90 -11.28
C GLN A 89 -23.03 17.45 -11.29
N GLN A 90 -24.03 16.60 -10.96
CA GLN A 90 -25.43 16.99 -10.88
C GLN A 90 -25.71 17.89 -9.67
N SER A 91 -25.12 17.58 -8.53
CA SER A 91 -25.36 18.26 -7.25
C SER A 91 -24.47 19.49 -7.01
N MET A 92 -23.30 19.58 -7.67
CA MET A 92 -22.29 20.59 -7.40
C MET A 92 -22.72 21.99 -7.90
N LYS A 93 -22.58 23.00 -7.02
CA LYS A 93 -22.64 24.42 -7.40
C LYS A 93 -21.32 24.86 -8.04
N ALA A 94 -21.29 26.06 -8.66
CA ALA A 94 -20.07 26.64 -9.19
C ALA A 94 -18.96 26.64 -8.11
N GLY A 95 -17.79 26.13 -8.47
CA GLY A 95 -16.67 25.93 -7.55
C GLY A 95 -15.77 24.78 -7.97
N SER A 96 -14.92 24.33 -7.04
CA SER A 96 -13.98 23.23 -7.27
C SER A 96 -14.10 22.21 -6.16
N LYS A 97 -14.06 20.92 -6.53
CA LYS A 97 -13.93 19.78 -5.60
C LYS A 97 -12.85 18.83 -6.07
N VAL A 98 -12.25 18.12 -5.14
CA VAL A 98 -11.32 17.02 -5.43
C VAL A 98 -12.02 15.72 -5.03
N VAL A 99 -12.02 14.75 -5.91
CA VAL A 99 -12.67 13.45 -5.77
C VAL A 99 -11.71 12.34 -6.11
N ILE A 100 -12.00 11.14 -5.64
CA ILE A 100 -11.23 9.93 -5.91
C ILE A 100 -12.15 8.95 -6.63
N GLU A 101 -11.82 8.63 -7.86
CA GLU A 101 -12.57 7.70 -8.69
C GLU A 101 -11.60 6.83 -9.50
N ASP A 102 -11.85 5.52 -9.50
CA ASP A 102 -11.08 4.52 -10.26
C ASP A 102 -9.55 4.62 -10.09
N GLY A 103 -9.10 4.81 -8.84
CA GLY A 103 -7.68 4.92 -8.53
C GLY A 103 -7.03 6.21 -9.04
N GLN A 104 -7.80 7.27 -9.26
CA GLN A 104 -7.30 8.58 -9.66
C GLN A 104 -7.85 9.69 -8.77
N ILE A 105 -7.02 10.66 -8.47
CA ILE A 105 -7.46 11.91 -7.85
C ILE A 105 -7.77 12.89 -8.97
N ILE A 106 -9.03 13.33 -9.00
CA ILE A 106 -9.57 14.19 -10.05
C ILE A 106 -10.08 15.47 -9.44
N LYS A 107 -9.60 16.60 -9.93
CA LYS A 107 -10.17 17.91 -9.64
C LYS A 107 -11.32 18.17 -10.60
N VAL A 108 -12.51 18.35 -10.06
CA VAL A 108 -13.73 18.71 -10.80
C VAL A 108 -14.02 20.17 -10.54
N GLU A 109 -14.09 20.99 -11.58
CA GLU A 109 -14.38 22.41 -11.52
C GLU A 109 -15.65 22.70 -12.32
N LYS A 110 -16.59 23.44 -11.73
CA LYS A 110 -17.82 23.90 -12.38
C LYS A 110 -17.80 25.42 -12.42
N ASP A 111 -17.84 26.00 -13.60
CA ASP A 111 -17.89 27.45 -13.75
C ASP A 111 -19.30 28.02 -13.51
N LYS A 112 -19.44 29.36 -13.57
CA LYS A 112 -20.72 30.04 -13.40
C LYS A 112 -21.73 29.75 -14.51
N ASN A 113 -21.26 29.27 -15.68
CA ASN A 113 -22.09 28.91 -16.82
C ASN A 113 -22.49 27.42 -16.77
N GLY A 114 -22.05 26.68 -15.76
CA GLY A 114 -22.32 25.27 -15.61
C GLY A 114 -21.35 24.35 -16.36
N ILE A 115 -20.32 24.89 -16.98
CA ILE A 115 -19.30 24.10 -17.70
C ILE A 115 -18.42 23.37 -16.68
N ILE A 116 -18.27 22.06 -16.89
CA ILE A 116 -17.51 21.18 -16.02
C ILE A 116 -16.17 20.84 -16.67
N THR A 117 -15.09 21.05 -15.92
CA THR A 117 -13.73 20.65 -16.29
C THR A 117 -13.22 19.63 -15.31
N LYS A 118 -12.66 18.54 -15.81
CA LYS A 118 -12.00 17.49 -15.01
C LYS A 118 -10.50 17.55 -15.26
N THR A 119 -9.72 17.55 -14.18
CA THR A 119 -8.25 17.53 -14.25
C THR A 119 -7.74 16.39 -13.38
N ILE A 120 -7.07 15.39 -13.99
CA ILE A 120 -6.42 14.31 -13.27
C ILE A 120 -5.17 14.87 -12.57
N LEU A 121 -5.08 14.72 -11.28
CA LEU A 121 -3.96 15.19 -10.45
C LEU A 121 -2.88 14.12 -10.29
N THR A 122 -3.26 12.84 -10.24
CA THR A 122 -2.36 11.69 -10.15
C THR A 122 -2.11 11.12 -11.55
N LYS A 123 -1.14 11.68 -12.27
CA LYS A 123 -0.80 11.24 -13.63
C LYS A 123 0.11 10.04 -13.64
N ASP A 124 1.00 9.99 -12.66
CA ASP A 124 2.01 8.95 -12.49
C ASP A 124 1.82 8.27 -11.14
N TRP A 125 2.26 7.02 -11.01
CA TRP A 125 2.14 6.25 -9.78
C TRP A 125 2.82 6.93 -8.56
N HIS A 126 3.90 7.67 -8.79
CA HIS A 126 4.60 8.41 -7.72
C HIS A 126 3.80 9.61 -7.19
N ASP A 127 2.81 10.11 -7.92
CA ASP A 127 1.97 11.21 -7.43
C ASP A 127 1.10 10.77 -6.25
N TRP A 128 0.87 9.47 -6.13
CA TRP A 128 0.15 8.87 -5.01
C TRP A 128 0.96 8.77 -3.72
N ILE A 129 2.30 8.78 -3.80
CA ILE A 129 3.16 8.50 -2.65
C ILE A 129 3.46 9.78 -1.89
N ASP A 130 3.15 9.81 -0.59
CA ASP A 130 3.60 10.86 0.33
C ASP A 130 5.01 10.58 0.83
N TYR A 131 5.24 9.38 1.35
CA TYR A 131 6.57 8.90 1.70
C TYR A 131 6.68 7.39 1.61
N TRP A 132 7.89 6.88 1.61
CA TRP A 132 8.17 5.46 1.75
C TRP A 132 9.39 5.24 2.63
N ALA A 133 9.42 4.06 3.28
CA ALA A 133 10.40 3.72 4.28
C ALA A 133 10.78 2.26 4.19
N ILE A 134 11.95 1.91 4.70
CA ILE A 134 12.49 0.56 4.69
C ILE A 134 12.99 0.18 6.09
N ASP A 135 12.65 -1.03 6.47
CA ASP A 135 13.28 -1.81 7.52
C ASP A 135 14.07 -2.93 6.85
N PHE A 136 15.40 -2.88 6.95
CA PHE A 136 16.26 -3.85 6.28
C PHE A 136 16.39 -5.18 7.02
N ASN A 137 15.88 -5.27 8.26
CA ASN A 137 15.94 -6.48 9.08
C ASN A 137 14.67 -6.64 9.95
N TYR A 138 13.52 -6.66 9.30
CA TYR A 138 12.19 -6.58 9.91
C TYR A 138 11.94 -7.59 11.06
N GLU A 139 12.60 -8.75 11.08
CA GLU A 139 12.39 -9.77 12.12
C GLU A 139 13.33 -9.62 13.33
N ASP A 140 14.14 -8.59 13.43
CA ASP A 140 15.09 -8.44 14.52
C ASP A 140 14.43 -7.89 15.80
N LYS A 141 13.32 -7.17 15.70
CA LYS A 141 12.64 -6.53 16.81
C LYS A 141 11.21 -7.03 17.02
N LYS A 142 11.07 -7.95 17.96
CA LYS A 142 9.78 -8.52 18.35
C LYS A 142 8.91 -7.49 19.09
N GLU A 143 7.62 -7.49 18.80
CA GLU A 143 6.65 -6.74 19.59
C GLU A 143 6.36 -7.49 20.89
N ILE A 144 6.82 -6.92 22.01
CA ILE A 144 6.63 -7.51 23.36
C ILE A 144 5.61 -6.67 24.11
N ILE A 145 4.57 -7.32 24.60
CA ILE A 145 3.56 -6.71 25.48
C ILE A 145 3.70 -7.23 26.90
N LYS A 146 3.26 -6.42 27.86
CA LYS A 146 3.19 -6.81 29.29
C LYS A 146 1.77 -7.20 29.62
N ILE A 147 1.57 -8.44 30.02
CA ILE A 147 0.29 -8.97 30.47
C ILE A 147 0.34 -9.31 31.93
N LYS A 148 -0.81 -9.29 32.64
CA LYS A 148 -0.92 -9.82 33.98
C LYS A 148 -1.36 -11.29 33.89
N ASN A 149 -0.59 -12.17 34.52
CA ASN A 149 -0.96 -13.57 34.65
C ASN A 149 -2.07 -13.76 35.70
N GLU A 150 -2.57 -14.98 35.87
CA GLU A 150 -3.60 -15.33 36.84
C GLU A 150 -3.22 -15.05 38.30
N SER A 151 -1.92 -15.02 38.58
CA SER A 151 -1.37 -14.67 39.90
C SER A 151 -1.23 -13.17 40.13
N GLY A 152 -1.54 -12.34 39.14
CA GLY A 152 -1.43 -10.88 39.19
C GLY A 152 -0.01 -10.34 38.92
N GLU A 153 0.95 -11.21 38.59
CA GLU A 153 2.31 -10.84 38.21
C GLU A 153 2.37 -10.39 36.75
N THR A 154 3.30 -9.48 36.46
CA THR A 154 3.46 -8.96 35.07
C THR A 154 4.45 -9.85 34.33
N GLU A 155 4.02 -10.40 33.22
CA GLU A 155 4.82 -11.20 32.30
C GLU A 155 5.00 -10.47 30.96
N GLU A 156 6.15 -10.67 30.31
CA GLU A 156 6.41 -10.21 28.94
C GLU A 156 6.04 -11.32 27.97
N GLN A 157 5.17 -10.98 27.02
CA GLN A 157 4.70 -11.91 25.99
C GLN A 157 4.94 -11.33 24.61
N TRP A 158 5.53 -12.14 23.71
CA TRP A 158 5.60 -11.81 22.30
C TRP A 158 4.21 -11.95 21.67
N THR A 159 3.76 -10.92 20.94
CA THR A 159 2.45 -10.90 20.27
C THR A 159 2.38 -11.79 19.02
N GLY A 160 3.52 -12.26 18.53
CA GLY A 160 3.64 -12.90 17.21
C GLY A 160 4.09 -11.92 16.12
N ASN A 161 4.06 -10.62 16.39
CA ASN A 161 4.39 -9.58 15.46
C ASN A 161 5.80 -9.01 15.67
N TYR A 162 6.28 -8.31 14.64
CA TYR A 162 7.53 -7.55 14.70
C TYR A 162 7.24 -6.05 14.58
N LEU A 163 8.11 -5.23 15.16
CA LEU A 163 8.01 -3.78 15.07
C LEU A 163 8.79 -3.30 13.85
N PHE A 164 8.12 -2.53 13.00
CA PHE A 164 8.79 -1.87 11.88
C PHE A 164 9.75 -0.81 12.40
N GLU A 165 11.03 -0.93 12.09
CA GLU A 165 12.05 0.05 12.36
C GLU A 165 12.35 0.85 11.10
N ASN A 166 12.13 2.15 11.16
CA ASN A 166 12.40 3.02 10.01
C ASN A 166 13.91 3.30 9.93
N GLU A 167 14.65 2.43 9.23
CA GLU A 167 16.10 2.55 9.07
C GLU A 167 16.47 3.51 7.93
N TRP A 168 15.58 3.66 6.95
CA TRP A 168 15.70 4.63 5.88
C TRP A 168 14.34 5.05 5.35
N GLN A 169 14.23 6.33 4.94
CA GLN A 169 13.00 6.87 4.36
C GLN A 169 13.26 7.97 3.36
N SER A 170 12.35 8.10 2.38
CA SER A 170 12.21 9.26 1.50
C SER A 170 10.82 9.85 1.63
N PHE A 171 10.73 11.15 1.84
CA PHE A 171 9.47 11.86 2.06
C PHE A 171 9.45 13.23 1.39
N ARG A 172 8.26 13.66 1.00
CA ARG A 172 8.05 14.98 0.40
C ARG A 172 8.08 16.09 1.48
N THR A 173 8.70 17.18 1.16
CA THR A 173 8.65 18.40 2.00
C THR A 173 8.20 19.58 1.17
N LYS A 174 7.76 20.67 1.84
CA LYS A 174 7.44 21.93 1.15
C LYS A 174 8.63 22.53 0.37
N LYS A 175 9.85 22.25 0.82
CA LYS A 175 11.10 22.74 0.17
C LYS A 175 11.60 21.80 -0.92
N ASN A 176 11.37 20.50 -0.75
CA ASN A 176 11.72 19.47 -1.72
C ASN A 176 10.55 18.51 -1.90
N PRO A 177 9.71 18.69 -2.94
CA PRO A 177 8.57 17.83 -3.21
C PRO A 177 8.96 16.54 -3.95
N THR A 178 10.26 16.34 -4.25
CA THR A 178 10.75 15.16 -4.98
C THR A 178 11.03 14.02 -4.01
N LEU A 179 10.63 12.81 -4.40
CA LEU A 179 10.99 11.57 -3.70
C LEU A 179 12.22 10.94 -4.34
N GLU A 180 13.04 10.33 -3.50
CA GLU A 180 14.06 9.38 -3.95
C GLU A 180 13.40 8.00 -4.06
N PHE A 181 13.48 7.37 -5.24
CA PHE A 181 12.88 6.04 -5.49
C PHE A 181 13.87 4.90 -5.34
N THR A 182 15.09 5.21 -4.93
CA THR A 182 16.14 4.24 -4.63
C THR A 182 16.69 4.54 -3.25
N SER A 183 16.74 3.52 -2.40
CA SER A 183 17.29 3.65 -1.06
C SER A 183 18.81 3.87 -1.08
N ILE A 184 19.35 4.27 0.07
CA ILE A 184 20.80 4.13 0.30
C ILE A 184 21.20 2.65 0.24
N ALA A 185 22.50 2.39 0.04
CA ALA A 185 23.06 1.05 0.20
C ALA A 185 23.14 0.72 1.70
N TYR A 186 22.46 -0.35 2.11
CA TYR A 186 22.52 -0.88 3.48
C TYR A 186 23.48 -2.07 3.51
N GLU A 187 24.40 -2.10 4.46
CA GLU A 187 25.40 -3.16 4.60
C GLU A 187 25.10 -4.09 5.78
N TYR A 188 24.91 -5.37 5.48
CA TYR A 188 24.71 -6.39 6.51
C TYR A 188 26.05 -6.82 7.12
N LYS A 189 26.08 -6.92 8.43
CA LYS A 189 27.27 -7.37 9.19
C LYS A 189 27.63 -8.84 8.90
N LYS A 190 26.64 -9.68 8.65
CA LYS A 190 26.78 -11.13 8.46
C LYS A 190 26.06 -11.58 7.19
N ALA A 191 26.61 -12.63 6.56
CA ALA A 191 25.87 -13.38 5.55
C ALA A 191 24.66 -14.08 6.18
N GLY A 192 23.56 -14.19 5.46
CA GLY A 192 22.34 -14.81 5.98
C GLY A 192 21.12 -14.52 5.16
N LYS A 193 19.97 -15.01 5.62
CA LYS A 193 18.65 -14.67 5.11
C LYS A 193 18.05 -13.56 5.96
N TYR A 194 17.51 -12.56 5.33
CA TYR A 194 16.89 -11.42 5.97
C TYR A 194 15.52 -11.15 5.36
N LYS A 195 14.61 -10.59 6.15
CA LYS A 195 13.35 -10.06 5.63
C LYS A 195 13.41 -8.54 5.67
N VAL A 196 13.30 -7.94 4.50
CA VAL A 196 13.24 -6.49 4.31
C VAL A 196 11.77 -6.10 4.17
N MET A 197 11.31 -5.16 4.98
CA MET A 197 9.96 -4.61 4.84
C MET A 197 10.03 -3.24 4.20
N VAL A 198 9.33 -3.08 3.08
CA VAL A 198 9.13 -1.80 2.39
C VAL A 198 7.72 -1.33 2.69
N LYS A 199 7.59 -0.14 3.23
CA LYS A 199 6.33 0.53 3.54
C LYS A 199 6.19 1.79 2.69
N VAL A 200 5.07 1.92 2.00
CA VAL A 200 4.65 3.12 1.28
C VAL A 200 3.44 3.70 1.99
N VAL A 201 3.46 4.99 2.27
CA VAL A 201 2.27 5.73 2.74
C VAL A 201 1.85 6.66 1.62
N ASP A 202 0.59 6.54 1.24
CA ASP A 202 0.03 7.36 0.19
C ASP A 202 -0.43 8.73 0.71
N ILE A 203 -0.79 9.63 -0.20
CA ILE A 203 -1.26 10.98 0.12
C ILE A 203 -2.60 11.04 0.88
N LEU A 204 -3.28 9.90 1.05
CA LEU A 204 -4.47 9.74 1.88
C LEU A 204 -4.12 9.25 3.29
N GLY A 205 -2.84 8.94 3.55
CA GLY A 205 -2.36 8.42 4.81
C GLY A 205 -2.54 6.90 4.98
N ILE A 206 -2.83 6.18 3.90
CA ILE A 206 -2.99 4.73 3.94
C ILE A 206 -1.63 4.08 3.66
N ASP A 207 -1.26 3.10 4.47
CA ASP A 207 -0.02 2.37 4.32
C ASP A 207 -0.20 1.06 3.55
N THR A 208 0.72 0.82 2.64
CA THR A 208 0.88 -0.44 1.91
C THR A 208 2.29 -0.96 2.15
N SER A 209 2.40 -2.22 2.55
CA SER A 209 3.70 -2.80 2.86
C SER A 209 3.97 -4.07 2.06
N LYS A 210 5.25 -4.33 1.79
CA LYS A 210 5.74 -5.53 1.12
C LYS A 210 6.94 -6.08 1.87
N ILE A 211 6.91 -7.37 2.17
CA ILE A 211 8.04 -8.08 2.74
C ILE A 211 8.79 -8.81 1.64
N ILE A 212 10.10 -8.65 1.62
CA ILE A 212 11.02 -9.20 0.64
C ILE A 212 12.02 -10.09 1.37
N GLU A 213 12.13 -11.34 0.96
CA GLU A 213 13.19 -12.22 1.46
C GLU A 213 14.45 -12.02 0.64
N VAL A 214 15.55 -11.70 1.29
CA VAL A 214 16.86 -11.48 0.67
C VAL A 214 17.89 -12.45 1.22
N HIS A 215 18.80 -12.88 0.37
CA HIS A 215 19.88 -13.78 0.73
C HIS A 215 21.23 -13.11 0.50
N ILE A 216 21.89 -12.73 1.58
CA ILE A 216 23.21 -12.07 1.62
C ILE A 216 24.27 -13.14 1.71
N LYS A 217 25.25 -13.09 0.82
CA LYS A 217 26.37 -14.05 0.72
C LYS A 217 27.61 -13.53 1.42
#